data_78235e0f53925988833e8b288313f38a
#
_entry.id   78235e0f53925988833e8b288313f38a
#
_cell.length_a   1.000
_cell.length_b   1.000
_cell.length_c   1.000
_cell.angle_alpha   90.00
_cell.angle_beta   90.00
_cell.angle_gamma   90.00
#
_symmetry.space_group_name_H-M   'P 1'
#
loop_
_entity.id
_entity.type
_entity.pdbx_description
1 polymer ?
#
loop_
_entity_poly.entity_id
_entity_poly.type
_entity_poly.pdbx_seq_one_letter_code
_entity_poly.pdbx_strand_id
1 'polypeptide(L)'
;SAVALKNKDDLLENNITFEVSNADKLVLTDAKWMEFMLNQIVNNSIKYKDKTKTESYIKMSAAEDKKCIVLEILDNGIGINASDLPRVFDKSFTGENGHEYSKATGMGLYIVKKLCDKLGSKVSIESVKGEYTRVKITFYKNDFYKEITDSNESGSM
;
A
#
# COMPACT_ATOMS: atom_id res chain seq x y z
N SER A 1 7.35 -14.37 -2.88
CA SER A 1 7.85 -13.03 -2.56
C SER A 1 8.31 -12.96 -1.10
N ALA A 2 9.32 -12.12 -0.82
CA ALA A 2 9.85 -11.94 0.54
C ALA A 2 8.77 -11.45 1.52
N VAL A 3 7.88 -10.59 1.06
CA VAL A 3 6.76 -10.05 1.84
C VAL A 3 5.77 -11.15 2.23
N ALA A 4 5.42 -12.02 1.30
CA ALA A 4 4.55 -13.16 1.56
C ALA A 4 5.18 -14.12 2.57
N LEU A 5 6.47 -14.40 2.43
CA LEU A 5 7.20 -15.30 3.33
C LEU A 5 7.26 -14.74 4.75
N LYS A 6 7.56 -13.44 4.90
CA LYS A 6 7.61 -12.77 6.20
C LYS A 6 6.27 -12.76 6.93
N ASN A 7 5.17 -12.71 6.19
CA ASN A 7 3.82 -12.66 6.75
C ASN A 7 3.09 -14.00 6.68
N LYS A 8 3.79 -15.08 6.34
CA LYS A 8 3.21 -16.41 6.10
C LYS A 8 2.34 -16.90 7.26
N ASP A 9 2.84 -16.82 8.48
CA ASP A 9 2.11 -17.33 9.66
C ASP A 9 0.83 -16.55 9.89
N ASP A 10 0.89 -15.21 9.81
CA ASP A 10 -0.29 -14.36 9.98
C ASP A 10 -1.33 -14.59 8.89
N LEU A 11 -0.90 -14.78 7.65
CA LEU A 11 -1.78 -15.08 6.53
C LEU A 11 -2.50 -16.43 6.74
N LEU A 12 -1.76 -17.45 7.17
CA LEU A 12 -2.32 -18.78 7.43
C LEU A 12 -3.28 -18.77 8.61
N GLU A 13 -2.92 -18.12 9.71
CA GLU A 13 -3.76 -18.02 10.90
C GLU A 13 -5.07 -17.30 10.63
N ASN A 14 -5.07 -16.33 9.73
CA ASN A 14 -6.25 -15.56 9.37
C ASN A 14 -6.98 -16.09 8.13
N ASN A 15 -6.54 -17.21 7.58
CA ASN A 15 -7.13 -17.81 6.36
C ASN A 15 -7.22 -16.82 5.20
N ILE A 16 -6.14 -16.09 4.96
CA ILE A 16 -6.04 -15.12 3.86
C ILE A 16 -5.23 -15.72 2.72
N THR A 17 -5.80 -15.74 1.52
CA THR A 17 -5.09 -16.13 0.31
C THR A 17 -4.27 -14.95 -0.20
N PHE A 18 -2.98 -15.17 -0.45
CA PHE A 18 -2.09 -14.14 -0.97
C PHE A 18 -1.69 -14.50 -2.40
N GLU A 19 -2.03 -13.63 -3.35
CA GLU A 19 -1.74 -13.82 -4.77
C GLU A 19 -0.80 -12.72 -5.26
N VAL A 20 0.22 -13.10 -6.04
CA VAL A 20 1.18 -12.17 -6.64
C VAL A 20 1.21 -12.39 -8.14
N SER A 21 1.08 -11.31 -8.92
CA SER A 21 1.19 -11.35 -10.37
C SER A 21 2.09 -10.23 -10.88
N ASN A 22 2.84 -10.50 -11.96
CA ASN A 22 3.73 -9.53 -12.63
C ASN A 22 4.77 -8.86 -11.70
N ALA A 23 5.20 -9.57 -10.63
CA ALA A 23 6.15 -9.04 -9.65
C ALA A 23 7.57 -8.87 -10.21
N ASP A 24 7.91 -9.49 -11.31
CA ASP A 24 9.18 -9.35 -12.02
C ASP A 24 9.46 -7.92 -12.49
N LYS A 25 8.43 -7.10 -12.58
CA LYS A 25 8.54 -5.69 -12.99
C LYS A 25 9.01 -4.76 -11.88
N LEU A 26 9.15 -5.24 -10.65
CA LEU A 26 9.49 -4.45 -9.48
C LEU A 26 10.99 -4.37 -9.18
N VAL A 27 11.83 -4.26 -10.21
CA VAL A 27 13.30 -4.35 -10.06
C VAL A 27 13.99 -2.97 -9.99
N LEU A 28 13.23 -1.87 -10.14
CA LEU A 28 13.83 -0.54 -10.37
C LEU A 28 13.97 0.34 -9.14
N THR A 29 13.57 -0.12 -7.96
CA THR A 29 13.69 0.68 -6.74
C THR A 29 14.57 -0.03 -5.72
N ASP A 30 14.96 0.68 -4.68
CA ASP A 30 15.64 0.07 -3.55
C ASP A 30 14.74 -1.01 -2.94
N ALA A 31 15.12 -2.27 -3.13
CA ALA A 31 14.34 -3.43 -2.71
C ALA A 31 14.03 -3.43 -1.21
N LYS A 32 14.93 -2.89 -0.40
CA LYS A 32 14.80 -2.81 1.05
C LYS A 32 13.65 -1.88 1.46
N TRP A 33 13.59 -0.69 0.88
CA TRP A 33 12.52 0.28 1.15
C TRP A 33 11.18 -0.21 0.63
N MET A 34 11.19 -0.80 -0.56
CA MET A 34 9.97 -1.37 -1.14
C MET A 34 9.43 -2.50 -0.29
N GLU A 35 10.28 -3.41 0.16
CA GLU A 35 9.88 -4.50 1.06
C GLU A 35 9.29 -3.97 2.36
N PHE A 36 9.90 -2.95 2.95
CA PHE A 36 9.40 -2.31 4.16
C PHE A 36 7.99 -1.74 3.94
N MET A 37 7.79 -0.96 2.88
CA MET A 37 6.50 -0.37 2.57
C MET A 37 5.42 -1.43 2.31
N LEU A 38 5.76 -2.47 1.56
CA LEU A 38 4.84 -3.58 1.29
C LEU A 38 4.43 -4.30 2.58
N ASN A 39 5.37 -4.51 3.49
CA ASN A 39 5.07 -5.12 4.79
C ASN A 39 4.06 -4.28 5.58
N GLN A 40 4.19 -2.95 5.58
CA GLN A 40 3.24 -2.07 6.25
C GLN A 40 1.84 -2.21 5.66
N ILE A 41 1.74 -2.23 4.35
CA ILE A 41 0.45 -2.34 3.64
C ILE A 41 -0.18 -3.71 3.87
N VAL A 42 0.60 -4.79 3.74
CA VAL A 42 0.11 -6.17 3.94
C VAL A 42 -0.33 -6.37 5.40
N ASN A 43 0.43 -5.88 6.37
CA ASN A 43 0.05 -5.93 7.78
C ASN A 43 -1.29 -5.23 8.03
N ASN A 44 -1.50 -4.09 7.41
CA ASN A 44 -2.78 -3.38 7.47
C ASN A 44 -3.92 -4.23 6.90
N SER A 45 -3.69 -4.83 5.74
CA SER A 45 -4.70 -5.69 5.09
C SER A 45 -5.07 -6.89 5.96
N ILE A 46 -4.09 -7.47 6.65
CA ILE A 46 -4.35 -8.59 7.59
C ILE A 46 -5.15 -8.12 8.80
N LYS A 47 -4.77 -7.00 9.41
CA LYS A 47 -5.46 -6.45 10.59
C LYS A 47 -6.93 -6.16 10.31
N TYR A 48 -7.23 -5.62 9.15
CA TYR A 48 -8.59 -5.19 8.80
C TYR A 48 -9.33 -6.19 7.92
N LYS A 49 -8.97 -7.46 8.05
CA LYS A 49 -9.72 -8.56 7.42
C LYS A 49 -11.20 -8.49 7.83
N ASP A 50 -12.08 -8.68 6.86
CA ASP A 50 -13.52 -8.75 7.13
C ASP A 50 -13.91 -10.17 7.55
N LYS A 51 -14.17 -10.34 8.84
CA LYS A 51 -14.49 -11.64 9.44
C LYS A 51 -15.86 -12.17 9.02
N THR A 52 -16.68 -11.32 8.39
CA THR A 52 -18.01 -11.71 7.92
C THR A 52 -17.98 -12.37 6.54
N LYS A 53 -16.87 -12.27 5.84
CA LYS A 53 -16.71 -12.86 4.49
C LYS A 53 -16.19 -14.27 4.57
N THR A 54 -16.70 -15.13 3.68
CA THR A 54 -16.30 -16.55 3.60
C THR A 54 -14.89 -16.70 3.03
N GLU A 55 -14.49 -15.81 2.14
CA GLU A 55 -13.16 -15.81 1.53
C GLU A 55 -12.49 -14.47 1.75
N SER A 56 -11.21 -14.51 2.12
CA SER A 56 -10.38 -13.32 2.29
C SER A 56 -9.13 -13.47 1.42
N TYR A 57 -8.79 -12.39 0.72
CA TYR A 57 -7.61 -12.39 -0.14
C TYR A 57 -6.87 -11.06 -0.08
N ILE A 58 -5.58 -11.15 -0.38
CA ILE A 58 -4.72 -10.01 -0.69
C ILE A 58 -4.10 -10.30 -2.05
N LYS A 59 -4.26 -9.40 -3.01
CA LYS A 59 -3.71 -9.54 -4.36
C LYS A 59 -2.70 -8.42 -4.61
N MET A 60 -1.47 -8.79 -4.93
CA MET A 60 -0.42 -7.86 -5.28
C MET A 60 -0.08 -8.02 -6.76
N SER A 61 -0.06 -6.91 -7.49
CA SER A 61 0.27 -6.91 -8.91
C SER A 61 1.04 -5.66 -9.29
N ALA A 62 1.77 -5.72 -10.38
CA ALA A 62 2.49 -4.58 -10.92
C ALA A 62 2.15 -4.38 -12.39
N ALA A 63 2.04 -3.13 -12.80
CA ALA A 63 1.87 -2.74 -14.19
C ALA A 63 2.96 -1.73 -14.55
N GLU A 64 3.46 -1.80 -15.77
CA GLU A 64 4.54 -0.94 -16.25
C GLU A 64 4.14 -0.23 -17.53
N ASP A 65 4.49 1.04 -17.62
CA ASP A 65 4.46 1.81 -18.88
C ASP A 65 5.81 2.47 -19.13
N LYS A 66 5.89 3.39 -20.06
CA LYS A 66 7.15 4.08 -20.39
C LYS A 66 7.65 4.99 -19.27
N LYS A 67 6.76 5.47 -18.41
CA LYS A 67 7.06 6.51 -17.41
C LYS A 67 7.16 5.98 -16.01
N CYS A 68 6.43 4.93 -15.67
CA CYS A 68 6.35 4.46 -14.29
C CYS A 68 6.02 2.97 -14.18
N ILE A 69 6.22 2.48 -12.97
CA ILE A 69 5.73 1.17 -12.53
C ILE A 69 4.72 1.44 -11.43
N VAL A 70 3.52 0.87 -11.54
CA VAL A 70 2.47 0.97 -10.53
C VAL A 70 2.33 -0.37 -9.84
N LEU A 71 2.56 -0.38 -8.54
CA LEU A 71 2.32 -1.53 -7.68
C LEU A 71 0.96 -1.38 -7.04
N GLU A 72 0.12 -2.41 -7.12
CA GLU A 72 -1.21 -2.42 -6.55
C GLU A 72 -1.32 -3.54 -5.51
N ILE A 73 -1.86 -3.21 -4.34
CA ILE A 73 -2.20 -4.17 -3.30
C ILE A 73 -3.70 -4.02 -3.02
N LEU A 74 -4.46 -5.07 -3.35
CA LEU A 74 -5.90 -5.11 -3.21
C LEU A 74 -6.28 -6.14 -2.15
N ASP A 75 -7.10 -5.75 -1.18
CA ASP A 75 -7.70 -6.69 -0.24
C ASP A 75 -9.23 -6.54 -0.23
N ASN A 76 -9.93 -7.60 0.14
CA ASN A 76 -11.36 -7.58 0.33
C ASN A 76 -11.76 -7.49 1.80
N GLY A 77 -11.00 -6.73 2.58
CA GLY A 77 -11.27 -6.50 3.99
C GLY A 77 -12.46 -5.59 4.25
N ILE A 78 -12.52 -5.05 5.45
CA ILE A 78 -13.65 -4.22 5.91
C ILE A 78 -13.82 -2.90 5.14
N GLY A 79 -12.79 -2.48 4.40
CA GLY A 79 -12.79 -1.20 3.70
C GLY A 79 -12.68 0.00 4.64
N ILE A 80 -12.74 1.18 4.06
CA ILE A 80 -12.57 2.45 4.78
C ILE A 80 -13.75 3.36 4.45
N ASN A 81 -14.33 3.99 5.46
CA ASN A 81 -15.37 4.99 5.27
C ASN A 81 -14.89 6.11 4.35
N ALA A 82 -15.77 6.60 3.49
CA ALA A 82 -15.48 7.74 2.61
C ALA A 82 -15.03 8.97 3.41
N SER A 83 -15.59 9.17 4.59
CA SER A 83 -15.24 10.29 5.49
C SER A 83 -13.81 10.16 6.06
N ASP A 84 -13.29 8.94 6.17
CA ASP A 84 -11.95 8.66 6.71
C ASP A 84 -10.86 8.68 5.63
N LEU A 85 -11.21 8.43 4.37
CA LEU A 85 -10.24 8.34 3.27
C LEU A 85 -9.26 9.52 3.17
N PRO A 86 -9.72 10.79 3.29
CA PRO A 86 -8.78 11.92 3.23
C PRO A 86 -7.75 11.97 4.35
N ARG A 87 -7.95 11.20 5.41
CA ARG A 87 -7.12 11.23 6.63
C ARG A 87 -6.26 9.97 6.83
N VAL A 88 -6.35 8.99 5.93
CA VAL A 88 -5.68 7.69 6.14
C VAL A 88 -4.17 7.77 6.26
N PHE A 89 -3.55 8.81 5.69
CA PHE A 89 -2.10 9.01 5.78
C PHE A 89 -1.69 9.92 6.92
N ASP A 90 -2.62 10.40 7.73
CA ASP A 90 -2.31 11.25 8.88
C ASP A 90 -1.63 10.44 9.98
N LYS A 91 -0.72 11.09 10.70
CA LYS A 91 0.00 10.45 11.80
C LYS A 91 -0.98 9.98 12.89
N SER A 92 -0.81 8.72 13.30
CA SER A 92 -1.62 8.07 14.35
C SER A 92 -3.13 8.02 14.04
N PHE A 93 -3.52 8.15 12.77
CA PHE A 93 -4.91 8.00 12.40
C PHE A 93 -5.30 6.51 12.37
N THR A 94 -6.34 6.12 13.10
CA THR A 94 -6.86 4.75 13.15
C THR A 94 -8.28 4.63 12.60
N GLY A 95 -8.98 5.76 12.40
CA GLY A 95 -10.33 5.80 11.88
C GLY A 95 -11.37 5.16 12.78
N GLU A 96 -12.57 5.00 12.23
CA GLU A 96 -13.70 4.34 12.91
C GLU A 96 -13.37 2.90 13.31
N ASN A 97 -12.67 2.18 12.44
CA ASN A 97 -12.35 0.77 12.62
C ASN A 97 -11.19 0.54 13.58
N GLY A 98 -10.37 1.55 13.83
CA GLY A 98 -9.20 1.44 14.72
C GLY A 98 -9.56 1.11 16.16
N HIS A 99 -10.72 1.52 16.63
CA HIS A 99 -11.19 1.24 17.98
C HIS A 99 -11.50 -0.24 18.22
N GLU A 100 -11.85 -0.97 17.18
CA GLU A 100 -12.14 -2.40 17.24
C GLU A 100 -10.86 -3.25 17.24
N TYR A 101 -9.73 -2.66 16.87
CA TYR A 101 -8.45 -3.35 16.70
C TYR A 101 -7.40 -2.71 17.59
N SER A 102 -7.30 -3.21 18.83
CA SER A 102 -6.45 -2.64 19.89
C SER A 102 -4.96 -2.53 19.55
N LYS A 103 -4.49 -3.24 18.51
CA LYS A 103 -3.09 -3.21 18.07
C LYS A 103 -2.84 -2.22 16.93
N ALA A 104 -3.86 -1.51 16.44
CA ALA A 104 -3.69 -0.52 15.38
C ALA A 104 -3.02 0.73 15.93
N THR A 105 -1.82 1.05 15.45
CA THR A 105 -1.06 2.23 15.88
C THR A 105 -1.35 3.47 15.05
N GLY A 106 -1.93 3.31 13.86
CA GLY A 106 -2.17 4.40 12.92
C GLY A 106 -0.91 4.94 12.26
N MET A 107 0.23 4.24 12.41
CA MET A 107 1.51 4.72 11.88
C MET A 107 1.90 4.11 10.53
N GLY A 108 1.35 2.94 10.18
CA GLY A 108 1.78 2.19 8.99
C GLY A 108 1.66 2.97 7.70
N LEU A 109 0.47 3.50 7.40
CA LEU A 109 0.25 4.26 6.17
C LEU A 109 0.92 5.64 6.20
N TYR A 110 1.02 6.26 7.37
CA TYR A 110 1.78 7.50 7.54
C TYR A 110 3.25 7.30 7.14
N ILE A 111 3.87 6.23 7.61
CA ILE A 111 5.26 5.91 7.28
C ILE A 111 5.41 5.64 5.78
N VAL A 112 4.49 4.90 5.17
CA VAL A 112 4.52 4.63 3.74
C VAL A 112 4.46 5.95 2.94
N LYS A 113 3.56 6.85 3.30
CA LYS A 113 3.45 8.16 2.66
C LYS A 113 4.74 8.97 2.78
N LYS A 114 5.33 9.00 3.97
CA LYS A 114 6.61 9.69 4.23
C LYS A 114 7.74 9.14 3.37
N LEU A 115 7.84 7.82 3.27
CA LEU A 115 8.87 7.17 2.45
C LEU A 115 8.65 7.42 0.96
N CYS A 116 7.42 7.36 0.49
CA CYS A 116 7.12 7.69 -0.91
C CYS A 116 7.50 9.12 -1.25
N ASP A 117 7.17 10.07 -0.40
CA ASP A 117 7.54 11.48 -0.59
C ASP A 117 9.06 11.64 -0.67
N LYS A 118 9.79 10.97 0.22
CA LYS A 118 11.26 11.01 0.26
C LYS A 118 11.91 10.37 -0.96
N LEU A 119 11.32 9.30 -1.48
CA LEU A 119 11.87 8.55 -2.61
C LEU A 119 11.38 9.06 -3.97
N GLY A 120 10.55 10.10 -3.99
CA GLY A 120 9.97 10.60 -5.23
C GLY A 120 8.90 9.70 -5.84
N SER A 121 8.33 8.83 -5.03
CA SER A 121 7.22 7.95 -5.41
C SER A 121 5.89 8.55 -4.96
N LYS A 122 4.79 7.96 -5.41
CA LYS A 122 3.45 8.42 -5.05
C LYS A 122 2.65 7.25 -4.50
N VAL A 123 1.97 7.46 -3.39
CA VAL A 123 1.02 6.48 -2.84
C VAL A 123 -0.40 7.04 -2.89
N SER A 124 -1.34 6.21 -3.28
CA SER A 124 -2.77 6.54 -3.24
C SER A 124 -3.56 5.37 -2.70
N ILE A 125 -4.75 5.67 -2.17
CA ILE A 125 -5.64 4.66 -1.61
C ILE A 125 -7.06 4.88 -2.12
N GLU A 126 -7.72 3.77 -2.43
CA GLU A 126 -9.10 3.74 -2.88
C GLU A 126 -9.78 2.63 -2.08
N SER A 127 -10.97 2.88 -1.58
CA SER A 127 -11.66 1.90 -0.76
C SER A 127 -13.17 2.13 -0.77
N VAL A 128 -13.90 1.02 -0.65
CA VAL A 128 -15.35 1.05 -0.42
C VAL A 128 -15.61 0.22 0.84
N LYS A 129 -16.23 0.83 1.84
CA LYS A 129 -16.53 0.16 3.10
C LYS A 129 -17.36 -1.10 2.88
N GLY A 130 -16.90 -2.19 3.47
CA GLY A 130 -17.53 -3.50 3.33
C GLY A 130 -17.15 -4.26 2.06
N GLU A 131 -16.37 -3.66 1.17
CA GLU A 131 -16.04 -4.28 -0.11
C GLU A 131 -14.54 -4.52 -0.30
N TYR A 132 -13.72 -3.45 -0.32
CA TYR A 132 -12.31 -3.59 -0.62
C TYR A 132 -11.50 -2.37 -0.18
N THR A 133 -10.18 -2.56 -0.12
CA THR A 133 -9.18 -1.48 -0.06
C THR A 133 -8.11 -1.75 -1.10
N ARG A 134 -7.78 -0.74 -1.89
CA ARG A 134 -6.76 -0.80 -2.93
C ARG A 134 -5.72 0.29 -2.68
N VAL A 135 -4.47 -0.13 -2.45
CA VAL A 135 -3.34 0.80 -2.30
C VAL A 135 -2.49 0.72 -3.56
N LYS A 136 -2.15 1.86 -4.13
CA LYS A 136 -1.26 1.96 -5.29
C LYS A 136 -0.04 2.77 -4.94
N ILE A 137 1.14 2.23 -5.31
CA ILE A 137 2.40 2.96 -5.22
C ILE A 137 2.94 3.12 -6.64
N THR A 138 3.19 4.36 -7.04
CA THR A 138 3.74 4.68 -8.35
C THR A 138 5.21 5.01 -8.22
N PHE A 139 6.05 4.21 -8.89
CA PHE A 139 7.49 4.42 -8.98
C PHE A 139 7.81 5.00 -10.35
N TYR A 140 8.35 6.22 -10.39
CA TYR A 140 8.71 6.85 -11.63
C TYR A 140 10.06 6.33 -12.12
N LYS A 141 10.14 6.05 -13.43
CA LYS A 141 11.41 5.65 -14.05
C LYS A 141 12.37 6.84 -14.03
N ASN A 142 13.68 6.56 -13.93
CA ASN A 142 14.70 7.58 -13.70
C ASN A 142 14.61 8.79 -14.62
N ASP A 143 14.43 8.58 -15.92
CA ASP A 143 14.37 9.68 -16.89
C ASP A 143 13.14 10.57 -16.67
N PHE A 144 11.99 9.97 -16.41
CA PHE A 144 10.75 10.68 -16.14
C PHE A 144 10.79 11.42 -14.80
N TYR A 145 11.41 10.82 -13.79
CA TYR A 145 11.59 11.44 -12.47
C TYR A 145 12.44 12.71 -12.58
N LYS A 146 13.50 12.71 -13.38
CA LYS A 146 14.33 13.90 -13.63
C LYS A 146 13.52 15.02 -14.27
N GLU A 147 12.69 14.72 -15.27
CA GLU A 147 11.84 15.70 -15.93
C GLU A 147 10.89 16.38 -14.93
N ILE A 148 10.26 15.61 -14.04
CA ILE A 148 9.36 16.14 -13.00
C ILE A 148 10.12 17.04 -12.04
N THR A 149 11.31 16.62 -11.59
CA THR A 149 12.13 17.37 -10.65
C THR A 149 12.59 18.68 -11.25
N ASP A 150 13.09 18.65 -12.47
CA ASP A 150 13.56 19.86 -13.20
C ASP A 150 12.41 20.85 -13.41
N SER A 151 11.23 20.35 -13.75
CA SER A 151 10.04 21.19 -13.92
C SER A 151 9.63 21.88 -12.61
N ASN A 152 9.73 21.16 -11.48
CA ASN A 152 9.41 21.73 -10.18
C ASN A 152 10.43 22.78 -9.76
N GLU A 153 11.72 22.56 -9.99
CA GLU A 153 12.77 23.53 -9.71
C GLU A 153 12.62 24.79 -10.56
N SER A 154 12.31 24.65 -11.84
CA SER A 154 12.09 25.81 -12.71
C SER A 154 10.79 26.55 -12.40
N GLY A 155 9.82 25.90 -11.75
CA GLY A 155 8.57 26.53 -11.32
C GLY A 155 8.66 27.24 -9.97
N SER A 156 9.74 27.08 -9.23
CA SER A 156 9.91 27.66 -7.87
C SER A 156 10.61 29.01 -7.86
N MET A 157 10.87 29.57 -9.03
CA MET A 157 11.34 30.94 -9.15
C MET A 157 10.14 31.88 -9.31
#